data_229d7855be659a7884d1a69555730547
#
_entry.id   229d7855be659a7884d1a69555730547
#
_cell.length_a   1.000
_cell.length_b   1.000
_cell.length_c   1.000
_cell.angle_alpha   90.00
_cell.angle_beta   90.00
_cell.angle_gamma   90.00
#
_symmetry.space_group_name_H-M   'P 1'
#
loop_
_entity.id
_entity.type
_entity.pdbx_description
1 polymer ?
#
loop_
_entity_poly.entity_id
_entity_poly.type
_entity_poly.pdbx_seq_one_letter_code
_entity_poly.pdbx_strand_id
1 'polypeptide(L)'
;MIKVNGLSKHYGSVRAVDDLTFSVSPGVVTGFLGPNGAGKSTTMRMIVGLDRPTAGTALIDGKRYSELKHPIREVGTLLDAKAVHPNRSAANHLKWVAQSNGVPTSRVDEVLDLVGLTQVAGKKAGGFSLGMGQRLGLATALLGDPQTLILDEPV
;
A
#
# COMPACT_ATOMS: atom_id res chain seq x y z
N MET A 1 -10.87 6.40 -8.46
CA MET A 1 -10.56 5.80 -9.76
C MET A 1 -9.07 5.80 -10.01
N ILE A 2 -8.53 4.68 -10.45
CA ILE A 2 -7.12 4.59 -10.90
C ILE A 2 -7.12 4.49 -12.42
N LYS A 3 -6.31 5.31 -13.08
CA LYS A 3 -6.09 5.25 -14.54
C LYS A 3 -4.61 5.06 -14.82
N VAL A 4 -4.29 3.98 -15.51
CA VAL A 4 -2.94 3.66 -15.97
C VAL A 4 -2.96 3.70 -17.49
N ASN A 5 -2.05 4.46 -18.08
CA ASN A 5 -2.06 4.75 -19.52
C ASN A 5 -0.66 4.64 -20.10
N GLY A 6 -0.45 3.65 -20.96
CA GLY A 6 0.83 3.42 -21.61
C GLY A 6 1.99 3.24 -20.66
N LEU A 7 1.75 2.67 -19.47
CA LEU A 7 2.74 2.59 -18.39
C LEU A 7 3.82 1.59 -18.73
N SER A 8 5.07 2.03 -18.65
CA SER A 8 6.23 1.19 -18.93
C SER A 8 7.34 1.42 -17.92
N LYS A 9 8.04 0.34 -17.58
CA LYS A 9 9.24 0.39 -16.74
C LYS A 9 10.30 -0.55 -17.32
N HIS A 10 11.41 0.05 -17.71
CA HIS A 10 12.55 -0.68 -18.24
C HIS A 10 13.75 -0.52 -17.30
N TYR A 11 14.41 -1.64 -17.01
CA TYR A 11 15.67 -1.68 -16.29
C TYR A 11 16.74 -2.17 -17.29
N GLY A 12 17.41 -1.24 -17.97
CA GLY A 12 18.31 -1.59 -19.06
C GLY A 12 17.57 -2.29 -20.20
N SER A 13 17.94 -3.54 -20.51
CA SER A 13 17.28 -4.38 -21.52
C SER A 13 16.03 -5.10 -20.97
N VAL A 14 15.82 -5.09 -19.66
CA VAL A 14 14.67 -5.79 -19.04
C VAL A 14 13.45 -4.87 -19.03
N ARG A 15 12.37 -5.32 -19.66
CA ARG A 15 11.07 -4.66 -19.67
C ARG A 15 10.20 -5.24 -18.57
N ALA A 16 10.26 -4.65 -17.37
CA ALA A 16 9.45 -5.10 -16.23
C ALA A 16 7.95 -4.86 -16.45
N VAL A 17 7.60 -3.74 -17.06
CA VAL A 17 6.25 -3.38 -17.49
C VAL A 17 6.36 -2.76 -18.88
N ASP A 18 5.49 -3.16 -19.81
CA ASP A 18 5.53 -2.70 -21.18
C ASP A 18 4.14 -2.29 -21.67
N ASP A 19 3.96 -0.98 -21.87
CA ASP A 19 2.77 -0.36 -22.46
C ASP A 19 1.44 -0.81 -21.82
N LEU A 20 1.38 -0.79 -20.50
CA LEU A 20 0.22 -1.24 -19.74
C LEU A 20 -0.83 -0.14 -19.65
N THR A 21 -2.05 -0.44 -20.05
CA THR A 21 -3.20 0.48 -19.97
C THR A 21 -4.39 -0.23 -19.36
N PHE A 22 -4.91 0.30 -18.26
CA PHE A 22 -6.13 -0.16 -17.61
C PHE A 22 -6.70 0.92 -16.70
N SER A 23 -7.92 0.69 -16.24
CA SER A 23 -8.54 1.57 -15.22
C SER A 23 -9.24 0.71 -14.17
N VAL A 24 -9.31 1.26 -12.96
CA VAL A 24 -10.04 0.68 -11.83
C VAL A 24 -11.13 1.68 -11.44
N SER A 25 -12.37 1.23 -11.54
CA SER A 25 -13.53 2.07 -11.23
C SER A 25 -13.80 2.13 -9.73
N PRO A 26 -14.39 3.23 -9.22
CA PRO A 26 -14.85 3.29 -7.85
C PRO A 26 -15.88 2.21 -7.51
N GLY A 27 -15.87 1.74 -6.26
CA GLY A 27 -16.81 0.75 -5.77
C GLY A 27 -16.58 -0.68 -6.25
N VAL A 28 -15.45 -0.93 -6.91
CA VAL A 28 -15.12 -2.24 -7.49
C VAL A 28 -13.83 -2.76 -6.87
N VAL A 29 -13.81 -4.05 -6.53
CA VAL A 29 -12.59 -4.77 -6.20
C VAL A 29 -12.03 -5.34 -7.48
N THR A 30 -10.82 -4.94 -7.85
CA THR A 30 -10.16 -5.38 -9.07
C THR A 30 -8.97 -6.27 -8.72
N GLY A 31 -8.97 -7.49 -9.23
CA GLY A 31 -7.83 -8.39 -9.13
C GLY A 31 -6.80 -8.09 -10.23
N PHE A 32 -5.55 -7.94 -9.82
CA PHE A 32 -4.43 -7.76 -10.74
C PHE A 32 -3.61 -9.05 -10.77
N LEU A 33 -3.92 -9.91 -11.72
CA LEU A 33 -3.42 -11.27 -11.79
C LEU A 33 -2.28 -11.39 -12.79
N GLY A 34 -1.41 -12.35 -12.53
CA GLY A 34 -0.31 -12.71 -13.44
C GLY A 34 0.72 -13.56 -12.72
N PRO A 35 1.59 -14.26 -13.46
CA PRO A 35 2.68 -15.02 -12.86
C PRO A 35 3.69 -14.12 -12.16
N ASN A 36 4.51 -14.72 -11.29
CA ASN A 36 5.64 -14.01 -10.69
C ASN A 36 6.56 -13.47 -11.80
N GLY A 37 7.00 -12.23 -11.64
CA GLY A 37 7.80 -11.55 -12.65
C GLY A 37 7.02 -10.89 -13.78
N ALA A 38 5.66 -10.89 -13.71
CA ALA A 38 4.82 -10.22 -14.71
C ALA A 38 4.72 -8.69 -14.52
N GLY A 39 5.45 -8.11 -13.59
CA GLY A 39 5.46 -6.67 -13.33
C GLY A 39 4.33 -6.18 -12.42
N LYS A 40 3.64 -7.06 -11.70
CA LYS A 40 2.55 -6.67 -10.79
C LYS A 40 3.02 -5.72 -9.69
N SER A 41 4.01 -6.12 -8.92
CA SER A 41 4.57 -5.28 -7.85
C SER A 41 5.18 -4.00 -8.39
N THR A 42 5.89 -4.07 -9.51
CA THR A 42 6.46 -2.89 -10.17
C THR A 42 5.37 -1.90 -10.59
N THR A 43 4.27 -2.40 -11.15
CA THR A 43 3.12 -1.56 -11.52
C THR A 43 2.53 -0.86 -10.29
N MET A 44 2.29 -1.60 -9.20
CA MET A 44 1.76 -1.02 -7.96
C MET A 44 2.71 0.03 -7.39
N ARG A 45 4.01 -0.23 -7.39
CA ARG A 45 5.02 0.73 -6.94
C ARG A 45 5.02 2.01 -7.77
N MET A 46 4.81 1.91 -9.07
CA MET A 46 4.70 3.10 -9.93
C MET A 46 3.41 3.89 -9.66
N ILE A 47 2.29 3.22 -9.42
CA ILE A 47 1.01 3.89 -9.10
C ILE A 47 1.15 4.75 -7.84
N VAL A 48 1.87 4.25 -6.82
CA VAL A 48 2.06 4.96 -5.55
C VAL A 48 3.36 5.77 -5.47
N GLY A 49 4.00 6.00 -6.60
CA GLY A 49 5.14 6.92 -6.70
C GLY A 49 6.45 6.42 -6.09
N LEU A 50 6.55 5.12 -5.73
CA LEU A 50 7.80 4.55 -5.22
C LEU A 50 8.83 4.31 -6.32
N ASP A 51 8.36 4.01 -7.53
CA ASP A 51 9.20 3.88 -8.71
C ASP A 51 8.72 4.84 -9.79
N ARG A 52 9.66 5.45 -10.50
CA ARG A 52 9.34 6.36 -11.58
C ARG A 52 9.14 5.58 -12.88
N PRO A 53 8.02 5.78 -13.60
CA PRO A 53 7.83 5.15 -14.91
C PRO A 53 8.90 5.59 -15.92
N THR A 54 9.29 4.68 -16.80
CA THR A 54 10.10 5.02 -18.00
C THR A 54 9.24 5.78 -19.01
N ALA A 55 7.97 5.39 -19.14
CA ALA A 55 7.00 6.04 -20.01
C ALA A 55 5.59 5.85 -19.44
N GLY A 56 4.66 6.66 -19.90
CA GLY A 56 3.25 6.57 -19.51
C GLY A 56 2.95 7.23 -18.17
N THR A 57 1.70 7.08 -17.74
CA THR A 57 1.19 7.71 -16.52
C THR A 57 0.34 6.76 -15.70
N ALA A 58 0.36 6.98 -14.38
CA ALA A 58 -0.56 6.35 -13.44
C ALA A 58 -1.17 7.46 -12.58
N LEU A 59 -2.49 7.57 -12.60
CA LEU A 59 -3.23 8.62 -11.91
C LEU A 59 -4.24 8.03 -10.93
N ILE A 60 -4.35 8.66 -9.77
CA ILE A 60 -5.36 8.36 -8.76
C ILE A 60 -6.27 9.58 -8.67
N ASP A 61 -7.54 9.40 -9.03
CA ASP A 61 -8.52 10.49 -9.13
C ASP A 61 -7.99 11.71 -9.92
N GLY A 62 -7.32 11.44 -11.03
CA GLY A 62 -6.79 12.44 -11.94
C GLY A 62 -5.45 13.05 -11.54
N LYS A 63 -4.83 12.58 -10.45
CA LYS A 63 -3.57 13.11 -9.95
C LYS A 63 -2.52 12.01 -9.80
N ARG A 64 -1.26 12.38 -9.97
CA ARG A 64 -0.15 11.51 -9.58
C ARG A 64 -0.12 11.41 -8.06
N TYR A 65 0.36 10.27 -7.54
CA TYR A 65 0.50 10.07 -6.11
C TYR A 65 1.29 11.21 -5.44
N SER A 66 2.35 11.68 -6.08
CA SER A 66 3.19 12.78 -5.58
C SER A 66 2.45 14.13 -5.48
N GLU A 67 1.32 14.28 -6.12
CA GLU A 67 0.49 15.49 -6.10
C GLU A 67 -0.61 15.45 -5.04
N LEU A 68 -0.78 14.31 -4.37
CA LEU A 68 -1.78 14.15 -3.32
C LEU A 68 -1.35 14.92 -2.06
N LYS A 69 -2.26 15.71 -1.50
CA LYS A 69 -1.99 16.52 -0.31
C LYS A 69 -1.87 15.67 0.96
N HIS A 70 -2.72 14.68 1.08
CA HIS A 70 -2.79 13.78 2.24
C HIS A 70 -2.84 12.33 1.76
N PRO A 71 -1.71 11.80 1.25
CA PRO A 71 -1.71 10.50 0.56
C PRO A 71 -2.30 9.36 1.39
N ILE A 72 -1.98 9.28 2.67
CA ILE A 72 -2.46 8.22 3.56
C ILE A 72 -3.99 8.23 3.75
N ARG A 73 -4.63 9.39 3.57
CA ARG A 73 -6.09 9.51 3.66
C ARG A 73 -6.79 9.22 2.34
N GLU A 74 -6.04 9.19 1.27
CA GLU A 74 -6.57 8.95 -0.08
C GLU A 74 -6.26 7.54 -0.56
N VAL A 75 -5.05 7.02 -0.26
CA VAL A 75 -4.58 5.72 -0.70
C VAL A 75 -3.92 4.96 0.44
N GLY A 76 -4.45 3.80 0.76
CA GLY A 76 -3.80 2.84 1.66
C GLY A 76 -3.05 1.79 0.84
N THR A 77 -1.83 1.47 1.26
CA THR A 77 -0.98 0.52 0.53
C THR A 77 -0.43 -0.56 1.44
N LEU A 78 -0.41 -1.79 0.91
CA LEU A 78 0.30 -2.92 1.50
C LEU A 78 1.13 -3.55 0.38
N LEU A 79 2.38 -3.11 0.25
CA LEU A 79 3.31 -3.60 -0.77
C LEU A 79 4.40 -4.49 -0.19
N ASP A 80 4.72 -4.31 1.10
CA ASP A 80 5.69 -5.14 1.81
C ASP A 80 5.32 -5.21 3.30
N ALA A 81 4.79 -6.35 3.71
CA ALA A 81 4.41 -6.59 5.10
C ALA A 81 5.61 -6.66 6.06
N LYS A 82 6.83 -6.82 5.53
CA LYS A 82 8.06 -6.87 6.33
C LYS A 82 8.69 -5.50 6.56
N ALA A 83 8.10 -4.43 6.06
CA ALA A 83 8.64 -3.07 6.16
C ALA A 83 8.56 -2.47 7.57
N VAL A 84 8.04 -3.20 8.56
CA VAL A 84 7.95 -2.75 9.96
C VAL A 84 9.25 -3.05 10.70
N HIS A 85 9.75 -2.07 11.47
CA HIS A 85 10.94 -2.27 12.30
C HIS A 85 10.68 -3.38 13.34
N PRO A 86 11.51 -4.44 13.41
CA PRO A 86 11.23 -5.63 14.23
C PRO A 86 11.15 -5.36 15.74
N ASN A 87 11.83 -4.34 16.22
CA ASN A 87 11.84 -3.98 17.65
C ASN A 87 10.70 -3.04 18.04
N ARG A 88 9.89 -2.60 17.09
CA ARG A 88 8.73 -1.73 17.35
C ARG A 88 7.50 -2.58 17.58
N SER A 89 6.70 -2.24 18.62
CA SER A 89 5.41 -2.89 18.81
C SER A 89 4.43 -2.47 17.70
N ALA A 90 3.40 -3.31 17.48
CA ALA A 90 2.35 -2.99 16.52
C ALA A 90 1.70 -1.63 16.83
N ALA A 91 1.35 -1.40 18.08
CA ALA A 91 0.74 -0.12 18.50
C ALA A 91 1.69 1.06 18.24
N ASN A 92 2.96 0.94 18.58
CA ASN A 92 3.93 2.03 18.38
C ASN A 92 4.21 2.29 16.91
N HIS A 93 4.25 1.25 16.07
CA HIS A 93 4.37 1.42 14.63
C HIS A 93 3.20 2.24 14.08
N LEU A 94 1.98 1.88 14.43
CA LEU A 94 0.78 2.59 13.96
C LEU A 94 0.71 4.03 14.51
N LYS A 95 1.08 4.24 15.77
CA LYS A 95 1.16 5.58 16.35
C LYS A 95 2.17 6.47 15.63
N TRP A 96 3.34 5.91 15.31
CA TRP A 96 4.36 6.64 14.56
C TRP A 96 3.86 7.05 13.18
N VAL A 97 3.22 6.13 12.45
CA VAL A 97 2.65 6.43 11.13
C VAL A 97 1.54 7.47 11.23
N ALA A 98 0.65 7.34 12.23
CA ALA A 98 -0.43 8.29 12.45
C ALA A 98 0.09 9.69 12.73
N GLN A 99 1.03 9.83 13.66
CA GLN A 99 1.63 11.12 14.04
C GLN A 99 2.38 11.75 12.87
N SER A 100 3.12 10.95 12.10
CA SER A 100 3.87 11.43 10.93
C SER A 100 2.98 11.96 9.82
N ASN A 101 1.70 11.58 9.79
CA ASN A 101 0.76 11.91 8.72
C ASN A 101 -0.45 12.73 9.21
N GLY A 102 -0.42 13.22 10.45
CA GLY A 102 -1.51 14.01 10.99
C GLY A 102 -2.83 13.26 11.16
N VAL A 103 -2.77 11.95 11.36
CA VAL A 103 -3.93 11.10 11.64
C VAL A 103 -4.12 11.03 13.15
N PRO A 104 -5.36 11.16 13.67
CA PRO A 104 -5.62 11.04 15.10
C PRO A 104 -5.17 9.67 15.64
N THR A 105 -4.51 9.65 16.81
CA THR A 105 -4.01 8.41 17.42
C THR A 105 -5.13 7.49 17.89
N SER A 106 -6.34 8.00 18.09
CA SER A 106 -7.54 7.19 18.35
C SER A 106 -7.81 6.18 17.24
N ARG A 107 -7.38 6.47 16.03
CA ARG A 107 -7.52 5.59 14.88
C ARG A 107 -6.70 4.31 15.01
N VAL A 108 -5.62 4.33 15.80
CA VAL A 108 -4.75 3.17 16.04
C VAL A 108 -5.52 2.00 16.66
N ASP A 109 -6.30 2.28 17.72
CA ASP A 109 -7.09 1.24 18.37
C ASP A 109 -8.19 0.70 17.45
N GLU A 110 -8.79 1.56 16.67
CA GLU A 110 -9.83 1.16 15.70
C GLU A 110 -9.27 0.17 14.65
N VAL A 111 -8.12 0.47 14.06
CA VAL A 111 -7.56 -0.43 13.02
C VAL A 111 -6.98 -1.71 13.61
N LEU A 112 -6.43 -1.66 14.83
CA LEU A 112 -5.99 -2.86 15.54
C LEU A 112 -7.16 -3.81 15.79
N ASP A 113 -8.29 -3.28 16.23
CA ASP A 113 -9.50 -4.07 16.43
C ASP A 113 -10.02 -4.64 15.11
N LEU A 114 -10.04 -3.82 14.08
CA LEU A 114 -10.53 -4.21 12.75
C LEU A 114 -9.76 -5.40 12.16
N VAL A 115 -8.45 -5.47 12.39
CA VAL A 115 -7.60 -6.57 11.88
C VAL A 115 -7.37 -7.68 12.92
N GLY A 116 -7.92 -7.57 14.12
CA GLY A 116 -7.83 -8.60 15.15
C GLY A 116 -6.48 -8.67 15.86
N LEU A 117 -5.77 -7.56 16.01
CA LEU A 117 -4.46 -7.49 16.66
C LEU A 117 -4.47 -6.77 18.03
N THR A 118 -5.62 -6.42 18.56
CA THR A 118 -5.73 -5.66 19.82
C THR A 118 -4.98 -6.33 20.97
N GLN A 119 -5.10 -7.65 21.13
CA GLN A 119 -4.47 -8.38 22.22
C GLN A 119 -2.95 -8.49 22.10
N VAL A 120 -2.40 -8.31 20.93
CA VAL A 120 -0.95 -8.38 20.66
C VAL A 120 -0.35 -7.02 20.30
N ALA A 121 -1.10 -5.94 20.48
CA ALA A 121 -0.71 -4.58 20.11
C ALA A 121 0.60 -4.14 20.78
N GLY A 122 0.88 -4.59 21.98
CA GLY A 122 2.12 -4.29 22.72
C GLY A 122 3.30 -5.17 22.38
N LYS A 123 3.12 -6.21 21.56
CA LYS A 123 4.22 -7.13 21.20
C LYS A 123 5.02 -6.58 20.03
N LYS A 124 6.33 -6.85 20.04
CA LYS A 124 7.25 -6.44 18.96
C LYS A 124 6.91 -7.19 17.66
N ALA A 125 6.89 -6.45 16.57
CA ALA A 125 6.55 -6.96 15.24
C ALA A 125 7.50 -8.08 14.77
N GLY A 126 8.76 -8.07 15.21
CA GLY A 126 9.73 -9.12 14.86
C GLY A 126 9.35 -10.51 15.33
N GLY A 127 8.49 -10.63 16.36
CA GLY A 127 7.96 -11.90 16.84
C GLY A 127 6.65 -12.33 16.20
N PHE A 128 6.13 -11.58 15.24
CA PHE A 128 4.85 -11.86 14.59
C PHE A 128 4.98 -13.02 13.60
N SER A 129 3.94 -13.85 13.53
CA SER A 129 3.77 -14.78 12.41
C SER A 129 3.60 -14.03 11.09
N LEU A 130 3.72 -14.74 9.97
CA LEU A 130 3.47 -14.13 8.65
C LEU A 130 2.07 -13.51 8.59
N GLY A 131 1.05 -14.22 9.05
CA GLY A 131 -0.34 -13.72 9.07
C GLY A 131 -0.51 -12.49 9.95
N MET A 132 0.12 -12.45 11.11
CA MET A 132 0.10 -11.27 12.00
C MET A 132 0.81 -10.08 11.34
N GLY A 133 1.93 -10.30 10.69
CA GLY A 133 2.64 -9.26 9.93
C GLY A 133 1.81 -8.70 8.78
N GLN A 134 1.09 -9.56 8.05
CA GLN A 134 0.16 -9.14 7.00
C GLN A 134 -1.00 -8.30 7.56
N ARG A 135 -1.56 -8.70 8.70
CA ARG A 135 -2.62 -7.92 9.36
C ARG A 135 -2.12 -6.56 9.82
N LEU A 136 -0.90 -6.48 10.36
CA LEU A 136 -0.32 -5.20 10.73
C LEU A 136 -0.11 -4.29 9.49
N GLY A 137 0.34 -4.86 8.39
CA GLY A 137 0.44 -4.15 7.11
C GLY A 137 -0.91 -3.64 6.64
N LEU A 138 -1.95 -4.45 6.75
CA LEU A 138 -3.32 -4.05 6.41
C LEU A 138 -3.84 -2.95 7.34
N ALA A 139 -3.58 -3.04 8.65
CA ALA A 139 -3.94 -1.98 9.60
C ALA A 139 -3.26 -0.65 9.25
N THR A 140 -1.99 -0.71 8.85
CA THR A 140 -1.24 0.47 8.39
C THR A 140 -1.89 1.09 7.15
N ALA A 141 -2.29 0.25 6.19
CA ALA A 141 -2.98 0.71 4.98
C ALA A 141 -4.34 1.36 5.29
N LEU A 142 -5.05 0.88 6.31
CA LEU A 142 -6.37 1.38 6.70
C LEU A 142 -6.33 2.58 7.65
N LEU A 143 -5.16 2.93 8.18
CA LEU A 143 -5.01 3.90 9.26
C LEU A 143 -5.58 5.28 8.89
N GLY A 144 -5.38 5.74 7.68
CA GLY A 144 -5.88 7.03 7.20
C GLY A 144 -7.32 7.03 6.73
N ASP A 145 -8.03 5.90 6.86
CA ASP A 145 -9.38 5.70 6.32
C ASP A 145 -9.45 6.04 4.81
N PRO A 146 -8.61 5.44 3.99
CA PRO A 146 -8.48 5.80 2.58
C PRO A 146 -9.68 5.32 1.75
N GLN A 147 -9.93 6.02 0.64
CA GLN A 147 -10.94 5.62 -0.33
C GLN A 147 -10.45 4.56 -1.32
N THR A 148 -9.13 4.42 -1.45
CA THR A 148 -8.49 3.47 -2.37
C THR A 148 -7.51 2.60 -1.61
N LEU A 149 -7.53 1.29 -1.86
CA LEU A 149 -6.56 0.33 -1.33
C LEU A 149 -5.80 -0.33 -2.47
N ILE A 150 -4.49 -0.40 -2.33
CA ILE A 150 -3.60 -1.12 -3.24
C ILE A 150 -2.84 -2.16 -2.41
N LEU A 151 -3.17 -3.42 -2.62
CA LEU A 151 -2.67 -4.53 -1.82
C LEU A 151 -1.93 -5.51 -2.71
N ASP A 152 -0.67 -5.82 -2.37
CA ASP A 152 0.14 -6.80 -3.06
C ASP A 152 0.23 -8.06 -2.19
N GLU A 153 -0.33 -9.16 -2.70
CA GLU A 153 -0.37 -10.47 -2.03
C GLU A 153 -0.81 -10.36 -0.55
N PRO A 154 -2.03 -9.88 -0.27
CA PRO A 154 -2.46 -9.59 1.10
C PRO A 154 -2.74 -10.83 1.96
N VAL A 155 -2.60 -12.00 1.44
CA VAL A 155 -2.80 -13.29 2.15
C VAL A 155 -1.52 -14.11 2.23
#